data_ead5308d117f114b291818e44b69fbec
#
_entry.id   ead5308d117f114b291818e44b69fbec
#
_cell.length_a   1.000
_cell.length_b   1.000
_cell.length_c   1.000
_cell.angle_alpha   90.00
_cell.angle_beta   90.00
_cell.angle_gamma   90.00
#
_symmetry.space_group_name_H-M   'P 1'
#
loop_
_entity.id
_entity.type
_entity.pdbx_description
1 polymer ?
#
loop_
_entity_poly.entity_id
_entity_poly.type
_entity_poly.pdbx_seq_one_letter_code
_entity_poly.pdbx_strand_id
1 'polypeptide(L)'
;WSSDVCSSDLKDPHTGAFAIIGLCCYFLANVGIWSEIGEKKLLVACCIFTFSRAMSGLAVVSFKAAKNSGLLRTFQDGAAKRRVRVVMMLWAVLTAFILLKISPAAGTAALAMGIAIYVYYYLFSRKYFGGTTGDLAGYFLQLCELGMLAGIMLAG
;
A
#
# COMPACT_ATOMS: atom_id res chain seq x y z
N TRP A 1 -11.94 10.32 20.23
CA TRP A 1 -10.61 10.39 19.62
C TRP A 1 -10.69 11.38 18.46
N SER A 2 -10.20 12.57 18.72
CA SER A 2 -10.20 13.64 17.72
C SER A 2 -9.03 13.41 16.75
N SER A 3 -9.23 13.80 15.49
CA SER A 3 -8.20 13.75 14.43
C SER A 3 -6.92 14.52 14.81
N ASP A 4 -7.03 15.48 15.72
CA ASP A 4 -5.92 16.32 16.17
C ASP A 4 -4.97 15.57 17.12
N VAL A 5 -5.50 14.71 18.01
CA VAL A 5 -4.69 13.87 18.92
C VAL A 5 -3.89 12.85 18.09
N CYS A 6 -4.53 12.18 17.14
CA CYS A 6 -3.85 11.21 16.27
C CYS A 6 -2.77 11.87 15.39
N SER A 7 -2.96 13.14 15.02
CA SER A 7 -1.98 13.92 14.26
C SER A 7 -0.80 14.41 15.09
N SER A 8 -0.95 14.60 16.41
CA SER A 8 0.15 14.94 17.32
C SER A 8 0.99 13.71 17.65
N ASP A 9 0.35 12.56 17.84
CA ASP A 9 1.04 11.31 18.14
C ASP A 9 1.98 10.87 17.00
N LEU A 10 1.62 11.15 15.73
CA LEU A 10 2.50 10.91 14.58
C LEU A 10 3.77 11.78 14.56
N LYS A 11 3.82 12.84 15.38
CA LYS A 11 4.99 13.71 15.50
C LYS A 11 5.84 13.41 16.74
N ASP A 12 5.38 12.52 17.60
CA ASP A 12 6.12 12.11 18.78
C ASP A 12 7.30 11.23 18.32
N PRO A 13 8.55 11.60 18.63
CA PRO A 13 9.72 10.79 18.31
C PRO A 13 9.85 9.55 19.18
N HIS A 14 9.03 9.42 20.25
CA HIS A 14 9.08 8.29 21.15
C HIS A 14 8.26 7.13 20.61
N THR A 15 8.94 6.05 20.25
CA THR A 15 8.28 4.83 19.75
C THR A 15 7.82 3.99 20.93
N GLY A 16 6.51 3.78 21.05
CA GLY A 16 5.94 2.90 22.08
C GLY A 16 6.29 1.42 21.85
N ALA A 17 6.31 0.62 22.93
CA ALA A 17 6.64 -0.81 22.88
C ALA A 17 5.77 -1.59 21.87
N PHE A 18 4.49 -1.26 21.75
CA PHE A 18 3.60 -1.91 20.78
C PHE A 18 3.99 -1.63 19.31
N ALA A 19 4.54 -0.47 19.01
CA ALA A 19 5.01 -0.17 17.65
C ALA A 19 6.24 -1.01 17.32
N ILE A 20 7.16 -1.21 18.29
CA ILE A 20 8.34 -2.05 18.12
C ILE A 20 7.92 -3.50 17.91
N ILE A 21 7.00 -4.02 18.73
CA ILE A 21 6.44 -5.37 18.58
C ILE A 21 5.82 -5.54 17.19
N GLY A 22 5.01 -4.58 16.75
CA GLY A 22 4.40 -4.60 15.41
C GLY A 22 5.43 -4.64 14.28
N LEU A 23 6.53 -3.88 14.42
CA LEU A 23 7.62 -3.88 13.46
C LEU A 23 8.36 -5.24 13.44
N CYS A 24 8.64 -5.83 14.60
CA CYS A 24 9.23 -7.15 14.68
C CYS A 24 8.33 -8.23 14.05
N CYS A 25 7.03 -8.19 14.33
CA CYS A 25 6.06 -9.11 13.72
C CYS A 25 6.01 -8.95 12.20
N TYR A 26 6.06 -7.70 11.69
CA TYR A 26 6.11 -7.42 10.26
C TYR A 26 7.35 -8.04 9.60
N PHE A 27 8.54 -7.88 10.18
CA PHE A 27 9.76 -8.47 9.64
C PHE A 27 9.74 -10.00 9.70
N LEU A 28 9.29 -10.59 10.80
CA LEU A 28 9.16 -12.04 10.92
C LEU A 28 8.18 -12.61 9.88
N ALA A 29 7.04 -11.94 9.66
CA ALA A 29 6.08 -12.34 8.64
C ALA A 29 6.69 -12.24 7.24
N ASN A 30 7.44 -11.16 6.93
CA ASN A 30 8.15 -11.04 5.65
C ASN A 30 9.14 -12.18 5.44
N VAL A 31 10.02 -12.45 6.41
CA VAL A 31 11.00 -13.53 6.34
C VAL A 31 10.30 -14.87 6.12
N GLY A 32 9.23 -15.15 6.88
CA GLY A 32 8.45 -16.38 6.73
C GLY A 32 7.84 -16.53 5.35
N ILE A 33 7.22 -15.48 4.81
CA ILE A 33 6.61 -15.51 3.47
C ILE A 33 7.70 -15.69 2.38
N TRP A 34 8.81 -14.94 2.48
CA TRP A 34 9.88 -15.03 1.50
C TRP A 34 10.55 -16.41 1.50
N SER A 35 10.65 -17.09 2.63
CA SER A 35 11.20 -18.44 2.71
C SER A 35 10.36 -19.50 1.97
N GLU A 36 9.05 -19.25 1.83
CA GLU A 36 8.11 -20.11 1.11
C GLU A 36 7.96 -19.76 -0.39
N ILE A 37 8.41 -18.55 -0.79
CA ILE A 37 8.35 -18.12 -2.18
C ILE A 37 9.50 -18.75 -2.97
N GLY A 38 9.19 -19.79 -3.75
CA GLY A 38 10.16 -20.40 -4.66
C GLY A 38 10.55 -19.50 -5.84
N GLU A 39 11.68 -19.81 -6.47
CA GLU A 39 12.24 -19.03 -7.60
C GLU A 39 11.23 -18.75 -8.72
N LYS A 40 10.34 -19.69 -9.01
CA LYS A 40 9.29 -19.54 -10.03
C LYS A 40 8.29 -18.42 -9.75
N LYS A 41 8.12 -18.05 -8.49
CA LYS A 41 7.22 -16.97 -8.06
C LYS A 41 7.91 -15.62 -7.90
N LEU A 42 9.23 -15.56 -8.06
CA LEU A 42 10.00 -14.32 -7.91
C LEU A 42 9.54 -13.24 -8.89
N LEU A 43 9.26 -13.60 -10.14
CA LEU A 43 8.76 -12.65 -11.13
C LEU A 43 7.37 -12.08 -10.74
N VAL A 44 6.51 -12.94 -10.17
CA VAL A 44 5.20 -12.51 -9.65
C VAL A 44 5.39 -11.53 -8.50
N ALA A 45 6.33 -11.80 -7.58
CA ALA A 45 6.66 -10.89 -6.47
C ALA A 45 7.17 -9.52 -6.97
N CYS A 46 8.02 -9.49 -8.00
CA CYS A 46 8.46 -8.23 -8.63
C CYS A 46 7.28 -7.41 -9.17
N CYS A 47 6.30 -8.07 -9.80
CA CYS A 47 5.10 -7.40 -10.29
C CYS A 47 4.25 -6.83 -9.16
N ILE A 48 4.20 -7.50 -8.00
CA ILE A 48 3.50 -6.99 -6.81
C ILE A 48 4.07 -5.65 -6.35
N PHE A 49 5.39 -5.53 -6.27
CA PHE A 49 6.01 -4.25 -5.86
C PHE A 49 5.66 -3.11 -6.82
N THR A 50 5.62 -3.39 -8.12
CA THR A 50 5.22 -2.39 -9.12
C THR A 50 3.74 -2.03 -8.98
N PHE A 51 2.88 -3.02 -8.77
CA PHE A 51 1.45 -2.82 -8.56
C PHE A 51 1.16 -2.00 -7.29
N SER A 52 1.78 -2.35 -6.17
CA SER A 52 1.59 -1.64 -4.89
C SER A 52 1.98 -0.16 -5.00
N ARG A 53 3.08 0.15 -5.71
CA ARG A 53 3.52 1.53 -5.99
C ARG A 53 2.51 2.28 -6.86
N ALA A 54 1.99 1.65 -7.90
CA ALA A 54 0.95 2.26 -8.75
C ALA A 54 -0.32 2.57 -7.94
N MET A 55 -0.76 1.64 -7.08
CA MET A 55 -1.92 1.83 -6.21
C MET A 55 -1.68 2.92 -5.15
N SER A 56 -0.49 2.99 -4.56
CA SER A 56 -0.13 4.06 -3.63
C SER A 56 -0.13 5.42 -4.31
N GLY A 57 0.48 5.53 -5.50
CA GLY A 57 0.46 6.75 -6.30
C GLY A 57 -0.97 7.17 -6.68
N LEU A 58 -1.82 6.21 -7.03
CA LEU A 58 -3.23 6.45 -7.30
C LEU A 58 -3.98 6.97 -6.07
N ALA A 59 -3.73 6.41 -4.89
CA ALA A 59 -4.31 6.87 -3.63
C ALA A 59 -3.90 8.31 -3.30
N VAL A 60 -2.61 8.64 -3.42
CA VAL A 60 -2.07 9.99 -3.18
C VAL A 60 -2.76 11.04 -4.02
N VAL A 61 -2.99 10.78 -5.32
CA VAL A 61 -3.63 11.76 -6.21
C VAL A 61 -5.15 11.72 -6.20
N SER A 62 -5.77 10.68 -5.64
CA SER A 62 -7.23 10.48 -5.67
C SER A 62 -7.90 10.78 -4.33
N PHE A 63 -7.24 10.47 -3.22
CA PHE A 63 -7.81 10.66 -1.88
C PHE A 63 -7.61 12.10 -1.44
N LYS A 64 -8.51 12.56 -0.55
CA LYS A 64 -8.38 13.88 0.06
C LYS A 64 -7.16 13.90 0.98
N ALA A 65 -6.35 14.97 0.93
CA ALA A 65 -5.27 15.17 1.88
C ALA A 65 -5.82 15.44 3.29
N ALA A 66 -5.23 14.82 4.32
CA ALA A 66 -5.62 15.02 5.71
C ALA A 66 -5.26 16.42 6.22
N LYS A 67 -4.19 17.03 5.70
CA LYS A 67 -3.73 18.38 6.05
C LYS A 67 -3.68 19.27 4.83
N ASN A 68 -3.98 20.56 5.06
CA ASN A 68 -3.93 21.58 4.02
C ASN A 68 -2.51 22.10 3.71
N SER A 69 -1.49 21.56 4.36
CA SER A 69 -0.07 21.92 4.19
C SER A 69 0.79 20.67 4.11
N GLY A 70 1.85 20.69 3.34
CA GLY A 70 2.84 19.61 3.24
C GLY A 70 3.07 19.14 1.80
N LEU A 71 4.13 18.34 1.64
CA LEU A 71 4.61 17.83 0.36
C LEU A 71 3.49 17.12 -0.45
N LEU A 72 2.63 16.37 0.23
CA LEU A 72 1.53 15.64 -0.39
C LEU A 72 0.55 16.60 -1.12
N ARG A 73 0.25 17.76 -0.53
CA ARG A 73 -0.63 18.75 -1.16
C ARG A 73 0.00 19.37 -2.40
N THR A 74 1.30 19.65 -2.36
CA THR A 74 2.02 20.16 -3.51
C THR A 74 1.89 19.22 -4.73
N PHE A 75 1.90 17.90 -4.50
CA PHE A 75 1.63 16.92 -5.54
C PHE A 75 0.15 16.87 -5.97
N GLN A 76 -0.77 17.22 -5.07
CA GLN A 76 -2.21 17.19 -5.37
C GLN A 76 -2.70 18.44 -6.10
N ASP A 77 -2.10 19.60 -5.85
CA ASP A 77 -2.56 20.89 -6.41
C ASP A 77 -1.99 21.19 -7.81
N GLY A 78 -1.05 20.38 -8.32
CA GLY A 78 -0.43 20.58 -9.62
C GLY A 78 -1.34 20.25 -10.80
N ALA A 79 -1.16 20.96 -11.94
CA ALA A 79 -1.82 20.69 -13.22
C ALA A 79 -1.58 19.25 -13.75
N ALA A 80 -0.60 18.54 -13.18
CA ALA A 80 -0.25 17.18 -13.51
C ALA A 80 -1.15 16.10 -12.87
N LYS A 81 -2.02 16.45 -11.91
CA LYS A 81 -2.85 15.49 -11.14
C LYS A 81 -3.62 14.50 -12.03
N ARG A 82 -4.26 15.01 -13.09
CA ARG A 82 -5.02 14.16 -14.02
C ARG A 82 -4.09 13.23 -14.81
N ARG A 83 -2.95 13.74 -15.26
CA ARG A 83 -1.96 12.94 -16.01
C ARG A 83 -1.37 11.85 -15.11
N VAL A 84 -0.95 12.19 -13.89
CA VAL A 84 -0.41 11.23 -12.92
C VAL A 84 -1.44 10.15 -12.61
N ARG A 85 -2.71 10.50 -12.39
CA ARG A 85 -3.78 9.53 -12.14
C ARG A 85 -3.94 8.56 -13.31
N VAL A 86 -3.97 9.04 -14.53
CA VAL A 86 -4.09 8.19 -15.74
C VAL A 86 -2.88 7.26 -15.86
N VAL A 87 -1.67 7.78 -15.71
CA VAL A 87 -0.44 6.97 -15.77
C VAL A 87 -0.45 5.89 -14.69
N MET A 88 -0.78 6.23 -13.44
CA MET A 88 -0.84 5.24 -12.34
C MET A 88 -1.92 4.18 -12.59
N MET A 89 -3.09 4.56 -13.13
CA MET A 89 -4.11 3.58 -13.52
C MET A 89 -3.63 2.67 -14.63
N LEU A 90 -2.98 3.20 -15.67
CA LEU A 90 -2.42 2.39 -16.74
C LEU A 90 -1.37 1.40 -16.21
N TRP A 91 -0.46 1.84 -15.33
CA TRP A 91 0.51 0.97 -14.69
C TRP A 91 -0.15 -0.11 -13.82
N ALA A 92 -1.17 0.24 -13.05
CA ALA A 92 -1.90 -0.73 -12.23
C ALA A 92 -2.60 -1.79 -13.09
N VAL A 93 -3.26 -1.38 -14.18
CA VAL A 93 -3.92 -2.32 -15.11
C VAL A 93 -2.90 -3.19 -15.83
N LEU A 94 -1.80 -2.61 -16.33
CA LEU A 94 -0.74 -3.35 -17.01
C LEU A 94 -0.12 -4.41 -16.10
N THR A 95 0.25 -4.02 -14.88
CA THR A 95 0.85 -4.97 -13.91
C THR A 95 -0.15 -6.03 -13.44
N ALA A 96 -1.43 -5.69 -13.25
CA ALA A 96 -2.47 -6.67 -12.97
C ALA A 96 -2.63 -7.68 -14.11
N PHE A 97 -2.62 -7.21 -15.36
CA PHE A 97 -2.68 -8.10 -16.54
C PHE A 97 -1.48 -9.03 -16.60
N ILE A 98 -0.27 -8.52 -16.36
CA ILE A 98 0.97 -9.32 -16.34
C ILE A 98 0.88 -10.38 -15.22
N LEU A 99 0.45 -10.02 -14.01
CA LEU A 99 0.27 -10.95 -12.89
C LEU A 99 -0.65 -12.12 -13.27
N LEU A 100 -1.80 -11.82 -13.88
CA LEU A 100 -2.77 -12.84 -14.31
C LEU A 100 -2.23 -13.74 -15.44
N LYS A 101 -1.35 -13.21 -16.29
CA LYS A 101 -0.73 -14.01 -17.38
C LYS A 101 0.37 -14.95 -16.88
N ILE A 102 1.16 -14.51 -15.88
CA ILE A 102 2.25 -15.33 -15.32
C ILE A 102 1.69 -16.47 -14.47
N SER A 103 0.77 -16.19 -13.59
CA SER A 103 0.13 -17.18 -12.71
C SER A 103 -1.31 -16.75 -12.40
N PRO A 104 -2.31 -17.33 -13.05
CA PRO A 104 -3.71 -16.96 -12.83
C PRO A 104 -4.14 -17.13 -11.37
N ALA A 105 -3.79 -18.24 -10.71
CA ALA A 105 -4.19 -18.51 -9.34
C ALA A 105 -3.50 -17.56 -8.35
N ALA A 106 -2.17 -17.46 -8.38
CA ALA A 106 -1.41 -16.56 -7.51
C ALA A 106 -1.70 -15.09 -7.83
N GLY A 107 -1.87 -14.75 -9.11
CA GLY A 107 -2.22 -13.40 -9.55
C GLY A 107 -3.59 -12.94 -9.05
N THR A 108 -4.62 -13.79 -9.14
CA THR A 108 -5.96 -13.45 -8.62
C THR A 108 -5.97 -13.30 -7.11
N ALA A 109 -5.29 -14.20 -6.37
CA ALA A 109 -5.18 -14.10 -4.92
C ALA A 109 -4.44 -12.82 -4.49
N ALA A 110 -3.31 -12.51 -5.13
CA ALA A 110 -2.55 -11.29 -4.86
C ALA A 110 -3.39 -10.03 -5.14
N LEU A 111 -4.06 -9.96 -6.29
CA LEU A 111 -4.90 -8.81 -6.65
C LEU A 111 -6.09 -8.65 -5.71
N ALA A 112 -6.75 -9.73 -5.31
CA ALA A 112 -7.85 -9.69 -4.35
C ALA A 112 -7.38 -9.12 -3.00
N MET A 113 -6.22 -9.57 -2.49
CA MET A 113 -5.62 -9.02 -1.27
C MET A 113 -5.23 -7.55 -1.44
N GLY A 114 -4.61 -7.17 -2.55
CA GLY A 114 -4.22 -5.79 -2.83
C GLY A 114 -5.42 -4.84 -2.86
N ILE A 115 -6.51 -5.25 -3.53
CA ILE A 115 -7.75 -4.47 -3.59
C ILE A 115 -8.41 -4.38 -2.21
N ALA A 116 -8.47 -5.48 -1.45
CA ALA A 116 -9.04 -5.48 -0.10
C ALA A 116 -8.28 -4.51 0.83
N ILE A 117 -6.95 -4.53 0.77
CA ILE A 117 -6.11 -3.62 1.56
C ILE A 117 -6.26 -2.17 1.09
N TYR A 118 -6.43 -1.93 -0.21
CA TYR A 118 -6.69 -0.59 -0.74
C TYR A 118 -8.02 -0.01 -0.23
N VAL A 119 -9.07 -0.82 -0.21
CA VAL A 119 -10.37 -0.42 0.36
C VAL A 119 -10.25 -0.18 1.87
N TYR A 120 -9.58 -1.08 2.60
CA TYR A 120 -9.29 -0.89 4.02
C TYR A 120 -8.57 0.44 4.26
N TYR A 121 -7.50 0.72 3.50
CA TYR A 121 -6.74 1.97 3.61
C TYR A 121 -7.61 3.20 3.36
N TYR A 122 -8.48 3.17 2.34
CA TYR A 122 -9.42 4.26 2.06
C TYR A 122 -10.36 4.54 3.25
N LEU A 123 -10.95 3.50 3.81
CA LEU A 123 -11.88 3.62 4.94
C LEU A 123 -11.14 4.10 6.21
N PHE A 124 -9.97 3.51 6.48
CA PHE A 124 -9.14 3.84 7.63
C PHE A 124 -8.66 5.30 7.58
N SER A 125 -8.10 5.74 6.46
CA SER A 125 -7.58 7.09 6.29
C SER A 125 -8.67 8.15 6.45
N ARG A 126 -9.88 7.88 5.93
CA ARG A 126 -11.02 8.79 6.09
C ARG A 126 -11.56 8.85 7.51
N LYS A 127 -11.69 7.69 8.16
CA LYS A 127 -12.30 7.58 9.48
C LYS A 127 -11.44 8.20 10.58
N TYR A 128 -10.14 7.93 10.55
CA TYR A 128 -9.24 8.30 11.66
C TYR A 128 -8.43 9.57 11.40
N PHE A 129 -8.13 9.88 10.15
CA PHE A 129 -7.24 11.00 9.79
C PHE A 129 -7.92 12.07 8.93
N GLY A 130 -9.18 11.87 8.54
CA GLY A 130 -9.90 12.79 7.66
C GLY A 130 -9.35 12.84 6.22
N GLY A 131 -8.37 12.00 5.89
CA GLY A 131 -7.73 11.92 4.59
C GLY A 131 -6.39 11.20 4.62
N THR A 132 -5.62 11.27 3.53
CA THR A 132 -4.31 10.61 3.41
C THR A 132 -3.16 11.53 3.83
N THR A 133 -2.09 10.93 4.37
CA THR A 133 -0.79 11.56 4.65
C THR A 133 0.32 10.76 4.01
N GLY A 134 1.55 11.30 3.95
CA GLY A 134 2.71 10.56 3.44
C GLY A 134 3.00 9.29 4.23
N ASP A 135 2.92 9.37 5.56
CA ASP A 135 3.17 8.25 6.47
C ASP A 135 2.13 7.14 6.29
N LEU A 136 0.85 7.52 6.13
CA LEU A 136 -0.21 6.58 5.83
C LEU A 136 -0.05 5.91 4.46
N ALA A 137 0.48 6.63 3.48
CA ALA A 137 0.80 6.05 2.17
C ALA A 137 1.93 5.02 2.28
N GLY A 138 2.94 5.28 3.13
CA GLY A 138 3.98 4.31 3.48
C GLY A 138 3.43 3.08 4.20
N TYR A 139 2.58 3.27 5.19
CA TYR A 139 1.88 2.18 5.89
C TYR A 139 1.08 1.30 4.91
N PHE A 140 0.33 1.92 4.01
CA PHE A 140 -0.41 1.20 2.97
C PHE A 140 0.52 0.34 2.11
N LEU A 141 1.67 0.88 1.66
CA LEU A 141 2.62 0.14 0.84
C LEU A 141 3.07 -1.15 1.54
N GLN A 142 3.54 -1.03 2.78
CA GLN A 142 4.04 -2.18 3.55
C GLN A 142 2.96 -3.24 3.76
N LEU A 143 1.75 -2.81 4.10
CA LEU A 143 0.63 -3.74 4.31
C LEU A 143 0.17 -4.39 2.99
N CYS A 144 0.13 -3.62 1.90
CA CYS A 144 -0.27 -4.09 0.58
C CYS A 144 0.73 -5.14 0.05
N GLU A 145 2.02 -4.84 0.14
CA GLU A 145 3.08 -5.75 -0.29
C GLU A 145 3.04 -7.06 0.50
N LEU A 146 2.98 -6.97 1.84
CA LEU A 146 2.89 -8.15 2.70
C LEU A 146 1.64 -8.99 2.41
N GLY A 147 0.48 -8.35 2.29
CA GLY A 147 -0.78 -9.05 2.02
C GLY A 147 -0.81 -9.71 0.65
N MET A 148 -0.30 -9.05 -0.39
CA MET A 148 -0.22 -9.63 -1.73
C MET A 148 0.77 -10.79 -1.79
N LEU A 149 1.92 -10.69 -1.10
CA LEU A 149 2.90 -11.79 -0.98
C LEU A 149 2.28 -12.99 -0.24
N ALA A 150 1.54 -12.75 0.84
CA ALA A 150 0.79 -13.78 1.54
C ALA A 150 -0.26 -14.45 0.62
N GLY A 151 -0.93 -13.66 -0.23
CA GLY A 151 -1.85 -14.18 -1.24
C GLY A 151 -1.18 -15.13 -2.23
N ILE A 152 0.04 -14.82 -2.70
CA ILE A 152 0.82 -15.73 -3.56
C ILE A 152 1.19 -17.02 -2.81
N MET A 153 1.60 -16.90 -1.56
CA MET A 153 1.97 -18.06 -0.73
C MET A 153 0.79 -19.02 -0.56
N LEU A 154 -0.40 -18.47 -0.24
CA LEU A 154 -1.61 -19.26 -0.01
C LEU A 154 -2.20 -19.86 -1.29
N ALA A 155 -1.92 -19.30 -2.46
CA ALA A 155 -2.42 -19.81 -3.73
C ALA A 155 -1.58 -20.98 -4.31
N GLY A 156 -0.60 -21.46 -3.53
CA GLY A 156 0.21 -22.64 -3.87
C GLY A 156 1.45 -22.31 -4.66
#